data_f1b7a2cb677a8620bb4cb4c9a500681a
#
_entry.id   f1b7a2cb677a8620bb4cb4c9a500681a
#
_cell.length_a   1.000
_cell.length_b   1.000
_cell.length_c   1.000
_cell.angle_alpha   90.00
_cell.angle_beta   90.00
_cell.angle_gamma   90.00
#
_symmetry.space_group_name_H-M   'P 1'
#
loop_
_entity.id
_entity.type
_entity.pdbx_description
1 polymer ?
#
loop_
_entity_poly.entity_id
_entity_poly.type
_entity_poly.pdbx_seq_one_letter_code
_entity_poly.pdbx_strand_id
1 'polypeptide(L)'
;MKSITIIGNLGADAVRRVTSDGRELMSFNVAVSRGEQSPLWFNCVGNFREKLFPYLVKGQCVCVNGDLRAGVYNNSVDLSIGIDTVVLCGAKPDEKKDESK
;
A
#
# COMPACT_ATOMS: atom_id res chain seq x y z
N MET A 1 -20.50 3.71 1.96
CA MET A 1 -19.03 3.59 2.17
C MET A 1 -18.61 2.14 2.06
N LYS A 2 -17.55 1.89 1.34
CA LYS A 2 -17.04 0.54 1.16
C LYS A 2 -15.66 0.46 1.80
N SER A 3 -15.57 -0.23 2.90
CA SER A 3 -14.33 -0.37 3.63
C SER A 3 -13.72 -1.74 3.36
N ILE A 4 -12.41 -1.77 3.17
CA ILE A 4 -11.70 -3.00 2.91
C ILE A 4 -10.39 -3.01 3.68
N THR A 5 -9.99 -4.19 4.10
CA THR A 5 -8.68 -4.40 4.71
C THR A 5 -7.95 -5.44 3.88
N ILE A 6 -6.74 -5.12 3.47
CA ILE A 6 -5.93 -6.08 2.71
C ILE A 6 -4.56 -6.22 3.37
N ILE A 7 -3.97 -7.37 3.17
CA ILE A 7 -2.61 -7.66 3.60
C ILE A 7 -1.86 -8.16 2.39
N GLY A 8 -0.72 -7.56 2.13
CA GLY A 8 0.08 -7.96 0.99
C GLY A 8 1.43 -7.28 1.01
N ASN A 9 2.12 -7.36 -0.11
CA ASN A 9 3.48 -6.83 -0.22
C ASN A 9 3.55 -5.76 -1.30
N LEU A 10 4.36 -4.75 -1.05
CA LEU A 10 4.56 -3.70 -2.04
C LEU A 10 5.31 -4.22 -3.25
N GLY A 11 4.86 -3.83 -4.43
CA GLY A 11 5.53 -4.19 -5.67
C GLY A 11 6.66 -3.26 -6.05
N ALA A 12 6.69 -2.07 -5.42
CA ALA A 12 7.73 -1.08 -5.66
C ALA A 12 7.74 -0.13 -4.47
N ASP A 13 8.77 0.69 -4.38
CA ASP A 13 8.83 1.69 -3.32
C ASP A 13 7.67 2.66 -3.44
N ALA A 14 7.17 3.12 -2.30
CA ALA A 14 6.11 4.11 -2.29
C ALA A 14 6.61 5.43 -2.89
N VAL A 15 5.68 6.18 -3.47
CA VAL A 15 5.98 7.44 -4.13
C VAL A 15 5.30 8.57 -3.36
N ARG A 16 6.05 9.63 -3.13
CA ARG A 16 5.51 10.84 -2.49
C ARG A 16 5.07 11.80 -3.57
N ARG A 17 3.92 12.41 -3.37
CA ARG A 17 3.39 13.38 -4.31
C ARG A 17 2.90 14.61 -3.57
N VAL A 18 2.96 15.75 -4.23
CA VAL A 18 2.42 16.99 -3.71
C VAL A 18 1.37 17.48 -4.69
N THR A 19 0.16 17.71 -4.18
CA THR A 19 -0.93 18.18 -5.02
C THR A 19 -0.79 19.67 -5.29
N SER A 20 -1.60 20.19 -6.23
CA SER A 20 -1.51 21.59 -6.60
C SER A 20 -1.92 22.51 -5.45
N ASP A 21 -2.71 22.02 -4.50
CA ASP A 21 -3.10 22.81 -3.34
C ASP A 21 -2.16 22.60 -2.15
N GLY A 22 -1.03 21.94 -2.37
CA GLY A 22 0.01 21.84 -1.34
C GLY A 22 -0.09 20.64 -0.42
N ARG A 23 -1.05 19.75 -0.63
CA ARG A 23 -1.17 18.57 0.21
C ARG A 23 -0.14 17.53 -0.20
N GLU A 24 0.40 16.84 0.79
CA GLU A 24 1.35 15.77 0.54
C GLU A 24 0.65 14.43 0.62
N LEU A 25 0.83 13.63 -0.41
CA LEU A 25 0.23 12.31 -0.51
C LEU A 25 1.31 11.28 -0.77
N MET A 26 0.99 10.04 -0.48
CA MET A 26 1.85 8.92 -0.86
C MET A 26 1.00 7.88 -1.55
N SER A 27 1.62 7.14 -2.46
CA SER A 27 0.93 6.08 -3.16
C SER A 27 1.86 4.88 -3.31
N PHE A 28 1.26 3.70 -3.32
CA PHE A 28 2.01 2.47 -3.54
C PHE A 28 1.05 1.38 -4.00
N ASN A 29 1.61 0.34 -4.60
CA ASN A 29 0.83 -0.80 -5.07
C ASN A 29 1.08 -1.98 -4.16
N VAL A 30 0.01 -2.68 -3.83
CA VAL A 30 0.08 -3.85 -2.95
C VAL A 30 -0.42 -5.06 -3.70
N ALA A 31 0.36 -6.12 -3.70
CA ALA A 31 0.00 -7.39 -4.30
C ALA A 31 -0.57 -8.30 -3.21
N VAL A 32 -1.80 -8.74 -3.40
CA VAL A 32 -2.44 -9.66 -2.48
C VAL A 32 -2.47 -11.04 -3.12
N SER A 33 -1.85 -12.00 -2.45
CA SER A 33 -1.72 -13.35 -2.98
C SER A 33 -3.07 -14.04 -3.09
N ARG A 34 -3.25 -14.83 -4.14
CA ARG A 34 -4.45 -15.61 -4.36
C ARG A 34 -4.11 -17.07 -4.60
N GLY A 35 -3.15 -17.61 -3.86
CA GLY A 35 -2.72 -18.97 -4.06
C GLY A 35 -1.95 -19.10 -5.36
N GLU A 36 -2.38 -20.02 -6.23
CA GLU A 36 -1.66 -20.26 -7.47
C GLU A 36 -2.01 -19.29 -8.59
N GLN A 37 -3.03 -18.47 -8.36
CA GLN A 37 -3.43 -17.48 -9.36
C GLN A 37 -2.57 -16.25 -9.27
N SER A 38 -2.62 -15.42 -10.30
CA SER A 38 -1.94 -14.13 -10.27
C SER A 38 -2.46 -13.30 -9.10
N PRO A 39 -1.59 -12.53 -8.45
CA PRO A 39 -2.04 -11.72 -7.33
C PRO A 39 -2.99 -10.62 -7.78
N LEU A 40 -3.81 -10.16 -6.84
CA LEU A 40 -4.60 -8.97 -7.05
C LEU A 40 -3.75 -7.77 -6.68
N TRP A 41 -3.79 -6.74 -7.50
CA TRP A 41 -3.03 -5.52 -7.26
C TRP A 41 -3.97 -4.40 -6.85
N PHE A 42 -3.63 -3.73 -5.76
CA PHE A 42 -4.39 -2.59 -5.27
C PHE A 42 -3.51 -1.36 -5.29
N ASN A 43 -4.03 -0.28 -5.85
CA ASN A 43 -3.35 1.00 -5.84
C ASN A 43 -3.81 1.77 -4.60
N CYS A 44 -2.89 2.02 -3.68
CA CYS A 44 -3.23 2.64 -2.41
C CYS A 44 -2.72 4.07 -2.38
N VAL A 45 -3.60 4.99 -2.05
CA VAL A 45 -3.27 6.43 -2.02
C VAL A 45 -3.80 7.01 -0.71
N GLY A 46 -2.97 7.79 -0.06
CA GLY A 46 -3.37 8.43 1.18
C GLY A 46 -2.44 9.55 1.55
N ASN A 47 -2.69 10.12 2.75
CA ASN A 47 -1.86 11.22 3.23
C ASN A 47 -0.45 10.74 3.51
N PHE A 48 0.51 11.60 3.19
CA PHE A 48 1.90 11.30 3.44
C PHE A 48 2.16 11.20 4.94
N ARG A 49 2.86 10.14 5.34
CA ARG A 49 3.21 9.90 6.74
C ARG A 49 4.71 9.78 6.83
N GLU A 50 5.32 10.81 7.39
CA GLU A 50 6.77 10.94 7.36
C GLU A 50 7.47 9.76 8.03
N LYS A 51 6.93 9.30 9.15
CA LYS A 51 7.59 8.23 9.90
C LYS A 51 7.41 6.87 9.26
N LEU A 52 6.35 6.70 8.51
CA LEU A 52 6.03 5.43 7.88
C LEU A 52 6.66 5.29 6.50
N PHE A 53 6.73 6.40 5.78
CA PHE A 53 7.13 6.38 4.38
C PHE A 53 8.45 5.66 4.11
N PRO A 54 9.51 5.85 4.93
CA PRO A 54 10.79 5.18 4.64
C PRO A 54 10.72 3.66 4.67
N TYR A 55 9.70 3.10 5.31
CA TYR A 55 9.56 1.66 5.41
C TYR A 55 8.66 1.09 4.31
N LEU A 56 8.06 1.94 3.49
CA LEU A 56 7.19 1.48 2.41
C LEU A 56 8.01 1.26 1.16
N VAL A 57 8.77 0.17 1.18
CA VAL A 57 9.69 -0.17 0.11
C VAL A 57 9.27 -1.49 -0.50
N LYS A 58 9.79 -1.74 -1.70
CA LYS A 58 9.46 -2.96 -2.43
C LYS A 58 9.66 -4.19 -1.54
N GLY A 59 8.65 -5.05 -1.53
CA GLY A 59 8.70 -6.29 -0.77
C GLY A 59 8.17 -6.19 0.64
N GLN A 60 7.96 -4.98 1.15
CA GLN A 60 7.48 -4.80 2.52
C GLN A 60 6.03 -5.28 2.65
N CYS A 61 5.78 -6.07 3.69
CA CYS A 61 4.43 -6.52 3.99
C CYS A 61 3.68 -5.42 4.73
N VAL A 62 2.46 -5.14 4.28
CA VAL A 62 1.63 -4.11 4.90
C VAL A 62 0.21 -4.61 5.03
N CYS A 63 -0.47 -4.05 6.03
CA CYS A 63 -1.90 -4.22 6.21
C CYS A 63 -2.52 -2.85 5.97
N VAL A 64 -3.36 -2.73 4.96
CA VAL A 64 -3.95 -1.47 4.56
C VAL A 64 -5.45 -1.54 4.74
N ASN A 65 -6.00 -0.53 5.40
CA ASN A 65 -7.44 -0.40 5.57
C ASN A 65 -7.87 0.93 4.98
N GLY A 66 -8.98 0.93 4.26
CA GLY A 66 -9.47 2.17 3.70
C GLY A 66 -10.70 1.98 2.86
N ASP A 67 -10.98 2.98 2.06
CA ASP A 67 -12.17 3.04 1.22
C ASP A 67 -11.87 2.41 -0.13
N LEU A 68 -12.60 1.37 -0.46
CA LEU A 68 -12.38 0.64 -1.72
C LEU A 68 -13.07 1.38 -2.85
N ARG A 69 -12.32 1.57 -3.93
CA ARG A 69 -12.84 2.14 -5.17
C ARG A 69 -12.48 1.18 -6.29
N ALA A 70 -13.49 0.78 -7.03
CA ALA A 70 -13.28 -0.12 -8.14
C ALA A 70 -13.84 0.53 -9.40
N GLY A 71 -13.11 0.38 -10.48
CA GLY A 71 -13.56 0.89 -11.75
C GLY A 71 -13.16 -0.05 -12.87
N VAL A 72 -13.78 0.13 -14.02
CA VAL A 72 -13.43 -0.64 -15.21
C VAL A 72 -12.82 0.32 -16.21
N TYR A 73 -11.65 -0.05 -16.70
CA TYR A 73 -10.89 0.81 -17.58
C TYR A 73 -10.28 -0.07 -18.66
N ASN A 74 -10.64 0.17 -19.93
CA ASN A 74 -10.14 -0.63 -21.04
C ASN A 74 -10.33 -2.11 -20.81
N ASN A 75 -11.51 -2.50 -20.32
CA ASN A 75 -11.87 -3.89 -20.03
C ASN A 75 -11.05 -4.50 -18.89
N SER A 76 -10.37 -3.68 -18.11
CA SER A 76 -9.64 -4.13 -16.94
C SER A 76 -10.25 -3.52 -15.70
N VAL A 77 -10.26 -4.29 -14.61
CA VAL A 77 -10.72 -3.78 -13.32
C VAL A 77 -9.56 -3.08 -12.64
N ASP A 78 -9.82 -1.84 -12.20
CA ASP A 78 -8.84 -1.06 -11.48
C ASP A 78 -9.29 -0.98 -10.02
N LEU A 79 -8.47 -1.50 -9.11
CA LEU A 79 -8.77 -1.53 -7.70
C LEU A 79 -7.91 -0.51 -6.96
N SER A 80 -8.56 0.42 -6.27
CA SER A 80 -7.87 1.48 -5.55
C SER A 80 -8.40 1.54 -4.13
N ILE A 81 -7.54 1.97 -3.21
CA ILE A 81 -7.91 2.15 -1.81
C ILE A 81 -7.49 3.53 -1.39
N GLY A 82 -8.46 4.31 -0.90
CA GLY A 82 -8.16 5.55 -0.21
C GLY A 82 -7.79 5.18 1.21
N ILE A 83 -6.54 5.39 1.58
CA ILE A 83 -5.98 4.85 2.81
C ILE A 83 -6.54 5.55 4.04
N ASP A 84 -7.04 4.76 4.99
CA ASP A 84 -7.33 5.24 6.33
C ASP A 84 -6.19 4.91 7.26
N THR A 85 -5.75 3.64 7.27
CA THR A 85 -4.65 3.22 8.12
C THR A 85 -3.74 2.27 7.35
N VAL A 86 -2.46 2.33 7.69
CA VAL A 86 -1.46 1.40 7.17
C VAL A 86 -0.63 0.93 8.35
N VAL A 87 -0.50 -0.37 8.47
CA VAL A 87 0.31 -0.98 9.51
C VAL A 87 1.31 -1.90 8.83
N LEU A 88 2.56 -1.78 9.25
CA LEU A 88 3.60 -2.68 8.76
C LEU A 88 3.41 -4.04 9.40
N CYS A 89 3.42 -5.09 8.62
CA CYS A 89 3.37 -6.42 9.14
C CYS A 89 4.65 -7.15 8.77
N GLY A 90 4.94 -8.19 9.53
CA GLY A 90 6.23 -8.81 9.40
C GLY A 90 7.31 -7.91 9.94
N ALA A 91 8.55 -8.25 9.68
CA ALA A 91 9.69 -7.48 10.17
C ALA A 91 9.94 -6.29 9.26
N LYS A 92 10.12 -5.12 9.86
CA LYS A 92 10.60 -3.97 9.12
C LYS A 92 12.07 -4.20 8.78
N PRO A 93 12.56 -3.62 7.69
CA PRO A 93 13.96 -3.83 7.33
C PRO A 93 14.94 -3.50 8.45
N ASP A 94 14.73 -2.40 9.15
CA ASP A 94 15.61 -2.02 10.25
C ASP A 94 15.44 -2.92 11.45
N GLU A 95 14.19 -3.28 11.76
CA GLU A 95 13.94 -4.15 12.90
C GLU A 95 14.51 -5.52 12.68
N LYS A 96 14.56 -5.96 11.44
CA LYS A 96 15.10 -7.26 11.16
C LYS A 96 16.56 -7.33 11.56
N LYS A 97 17.32 -6.27 11.34
CA LYS A 97 18.69 -6.21 11.80
C LYS A 97 18.77 -6.28 13.30
N ASP A 98 17.89 -5.55 13.95
CA ASP A 98 17.90 -5.52 15.39
C ASP A 98 17.58 -6.87 15.99
N GLU A 99 16.66 -7.56 15.36
CA GLU A 99 16.24 -8.87 15.88
C GLU A 99 17.31 -9.92 15.73
N SER A 100 18.22 -9.72 14.83
CA SER A 100 19.27 -10.71 14.61
C SER A 100 20.32 -10.68 15.69
N LYS A 101 20.24 -9.78 16.59
CA LYS A 101 21.20 -9.71 17.70
C LYS A 101 21.10 -10.85 18.68
#